data_cbe6829ceebb1715234300120037bdf9
#
_entry.id   cbe6829ceebb1715234300120037bdf9
#
_cell.length_a   1.000
_cell.length_b   1.000
_cell.length_c   1.000
_cell.angle_alpha   90.00
_cell.angle_beta   90.00
_cell.angle_gamma   90.00
#
_symmetry.space_group_name_H-M   'P 1'
#
loop_
_entity.id
_entity.type
_entity.pdbx_description
1 polymer ?
#
loop_
_entity_poly.entity_id
_entity_poly.type
_entity_poly.pdbx_seq_one_letter_code
_entity_poly.pdbx_strand_id
1 'polypeptide(L)'
;MTTSLAHDSSRLAETYDRLSDSQFEGGKRLVEQMRIQAGDRVLDVGCGTGRLTQWIAERVGPGGSVVGIDPLVERIAIARVRAAGISFEVGQAEDLSAFAAESFHAVCMSAVFHWVSDKPKALAEVRRVLRPGGRLGVTTLPRELMGAGTVTAVCGPVLGRSPYAERVDLSAHPLSRNLTTTEIISTVLESGLELAELRVMRRSRNHANGEAVVDFVESSSFGNFLRMVPEDLRASLRIDLAAAFDAKKGPEGIPVRDYGTAFVARRT
;
A
#
# COMPACT_ATOMS: atom_id res chain seq x y z
N MET A 1 14.61 -12.40 2.53
CA MET A 1 15.15 -11.33 1.66
C MET A 1 14.37 -10.09 1.99
N THR A 2 15.02 -9.07 2.52
CA THR A 2 14.42 -7.77 2.79
C THR A 2 14.03 -7.11 1.46
N THR A 3 12.85 -6.50 1.42
CA THR A 3 12.43 -5.67 0.28
C THR A 3 13.51 -4.62 0.04
N SER A 4 14.06 -4.58 -1.18
CA SER A 4 15.13 -3.61 -1.49
C SER A 4 14.54 -2.21 -1.48
N LEU A 5 14.93 -1.40 -0.50
CA LEU A 5 14.57 0.01 -0.35
C LEU A 5 15.38 0.93 -1.28
N ALA A 6 16.37 0.36 -2.02
CA ALA A 6 17.35 1.09 -2.83
C ALA A 6 16.77 1.80 -4.08
N HIS A 7 15.46 1.84 -4.25
CA HIS A 7 14.82 2.25 -5.51
C HIS A 7 13.84 3.41 -5.39
N ASP A 8 13.67 4.02 -4.22
CA ASP A 8 12.92 5.27 -4.13
C ASP A 8 13.83 6.47 -4.46
N SER A 9 13.21 7.53 -4.94
CA SER A 9 13.87 8.79 -5.23
C SER A 9 12.89 9.91 -4.93
N SER A 10 13.38 11.10 -4.64
CA SER A 10 12.54 12.28 -4.42
C SER A 10 11.50 12.47 -5.54
N ARG A 11 11.90 12.26 -6.80
CA ARG A 11 11.01 12.34 -7.96
C ARG A 11 9.90 11.28 -7.92
N LEU A 12 10.20 10.04 -7.51
CA LEU A 12 9.19 8.97 -7.38
C LEU A 12 8.26 9.24 -6.22
N ALA A 13 8.79 9.71 -5.09
CA ALA A 13 7.98 10.10 -3.93
C ALA A 13 6.99 11.23 -4.26
N GLU A 14 7.43 12.26 -4.98
CA GLU A 14 6.58 13.36 -5.47
C GLU A 14 5.54 12.89 -6.50
N THR A 15 5.93 12.00 -7.42
CA THR A 15 5.02 11.43 -8.40
C THR A 15 3.96 10.57 -7.73
N TYR A 16 4.37 9.73 -6.78
CA TYR A 16 3.45 8.95 -5.97
C TYR A 16 2.47 9.85 -5.22
N ASP A 17 2.95 10.93 -4.60
CA ASP A 17 2.11 11.87 -3.86
C ASP A 17 0.98 12.45 -4.73
N ARG A 18 1.28 12.82 -5.98
CA ARG A 18 0.30 13.36 -6.93
C ARG A 18 -0.69 12.32 -7.45
N LEU A 19 -0.28 11.05 -7.58
CA LEU A 19 -1.08 9.99 -8.20
C LEU A 19 -1.80 9.09 -7.20
N SER A 20 -1.59 9.30 -5.88
CA SER A 20 -2.08 8.39 -4.82
C SER A 20 -3.45 8.77 -4.24
N ASP A 21 -4.25 9.58 -4.93
CA ASP A 21 -5.58 10.00 -4.44
C ASP A 21 -6.49 8.82 -4.09
N SER A 22 -6.48 7.77 -4.90
CA SER A 22 -7.29 6.57 -4.63
C SER A 22 -6.85 5.81 -3.36
N GLN A 23 -5.54 5.79 -3.08
CA GLN A 23 -4.99 5.21 -1.85
C GLN A 23 -5.38 6.06 -0.64
N PHE A 24 -5.29 7.37 -0.76
CA PHE A 24 -5.72 8.31 0.27
C PHE A 24 -7.21 8.16 0.60
N GLU A 25 -8.10 8.15 -0.41
CA GLU A 25 -9.53 7.92 -0.20
C GLU A 25 -9.83 6.52 0.38
N GLY A 26 -9.07 5.51 -0.03
CA GLY A 26 -9.13 4.17 0.57
C GLY A 26 -8.72 4.18 2.04
N GLY A 27 -7.67 4.92 2.38
CA GLY A 27 -7.21 5.11 3.75
C GLY A 27 -8.22 5.82 4.63
N LYS A 28 -8.88 6.88 4.13
CA LYS A 28 -9.95 7.55 4.88
C LYS A 28 -11.09 6.60 5.24
N ARG A 29 -11.56 5.81 4.27
CA ARG A 29 -12.60 4.79 4.53
C ARG A 29 -12.15 3.74 5.54
N LEU A 30 -10.89 3.31 5.50
CA LEU A 30 -10.33 2.41 6.50
C LEU A 30 -10.37 3.02 7.90
N VAL A 31 -9.94 4.26 8.04
CA VAL A 31 -9.94 4.99 9.33
C VAL A 31 -11.36 5.16 9.88
N GLU A 32 -12.36 5.38 9.01
CA GLU A 32 -13.77 5.40 9.40
C GLU A 32 -14.25 4.02 9.91
N GLN A 33 -13.87 2.93 9.23
CA GLN A 33 -14.17 1.56 9.69
C GLN A 33 -13.49 1.24 11.02
N MET A 34 -12.29 1.75 11.25
CA MET A 34 -11.59 1.63 12.52
C MET A 34 -12.28 2.42 13.65
N ARG A 35 -13.20 3.32 13.35
CA ARG A 35 -13.89 4.20 14.31
C ARG A 35 -12.91 4.96 15.20
N ILE A 36 -11.86 5.54 14.59
CA ILE A 36 -10.91 6.40 15.30
C ILE A 36 -11.65 7.61 15.87
N GLN A 37 -11.38 7.93 17.14
CA GLN A 37 -12.07 8.95 17.92
C GLN A 37 -11.12 10.07 18.32
N ALA A 38 -11.70 11.20 18.73
CA ALA A 38 -10.96 12.28 19.39
C ALA A 38 -10.26 11.73 20.65
N GLY A 39 -9.01 12.11 20.83
CA GLY A 39 -8.18 11.63 21.93
C GLY A 39 -7.44 10.30 21.67
N ASP A 40 -7.70 9.60 20.55
CA ASP A 40 -6.98 8.37 20.23
C ASP A 40 -5.48 8.63 19.95
N ARG A 41 -4.63 7.71 20.37
CA ARG A 41 -3.22 7.64 19.96
C ARG A 41 -3.12 6.63 18.82
N VAL A 42 -2.67 7.07 17.65
CA VAL A 42 -2.67 6.27 16.43
C VAL A 42 -1.25 6.13 15.88
N LEU A 43 -0.88 4.92 15.46
CA LEU A 43 0.32 4.66 14.68
C LEU A 43 -0.08 4.39 13.23
N ASP A 44 0.45 5.19 12.30
CA ASP A 44 0.29 5.00 10.85
C ASP A 44 1.56 4.37 10.28
N VAL A 45 1.48 3.05 10.04
CA VAL A 45 2.60 2.25 9.53
C VAL A 45 2.57 2.25 8.01
N GLY A 46 3.67 2.65 7.38
CA GLY A 46 3.76 2.91 5.94
C GLY A 46 3.04 4.20 5.57
N CYS A 47 3.27 5.25 6.35
CA CYS A 47 2.60 6.54 6.23
C CYS A 47 2.88 7.29 4.91
N GLY A 48 3.92 6.85 4.16
CA GLY A 48 4.32 7.47 2.90
C GLY A 48 4.65 8.95 3.09
N THR A 49 4.06 9.79 2.29
CA THR A 49 4.23 11.26 2.33
C THR A 49 3.36 11.97 3.38
N GLY A 50 2.73 11.21 4.29
CA GLY A 50 2.02 11.75 5.46
C GLY A 50 0.59 12.27 5.19
N ARG A 51 0.03 12.10 3.99
CA ARG A 51 -1.32 12.61 3.67
C ARG A 51 -2.41 12.03 4.59
N LEU A 52 -2.40 10.71 4.77
CA LEU A 52 -3.37 10.04 5.64
C LEU A 52 -3.09 10.34 7.10
N THR A 53 -1.82 10.35 7.50
CA THR A 53 -1.39 10.68 8.87
C THR A 53 -1.88 12.05 9.30
N GLN A 54 -1.75 13.06 8.44
CA GLN A 54 -2.26 14.42 8.69
C GLN A 54 -3.78 14.40 8.88
N TRP A 55 -4.52 13.72 8.02
CA TRP A 55 -5.97 13.62 8.12
C TRP A 55 -6.43 12.88 9.39
N ILE A 56 -5.68 11.84 9.82
CA ILE A 56 -5.92 11.16 11.11
C ILE A 56 -5.67 12.13 12.27
N ALA A 57 -4.61 12.96 12.21
CA ALA A 57 -4.28 13.92 13.26
C ALA A 57 -5.39 14.95 13.44
N GLU A 58 -5.99 15.45 12.36
CA GLU A 58 -7.15 16.34 12.42
C GLU A 58 -8.35 15.68 13.14
N ARG A 59 -8.52 14.38 12.95
CA ARG A 59 -9.62 13.59 13.51
C ARG A 59 -9.46 13.30 15.00
N VAL A 60 -8.23 12.95 15.43
CA VAL A 60 -7.96 12.70 16.86
C VAL A 60 -7.89 14.00 17.67
N GLY A 61 -7.64 15.13 17.01
CA GLY A 61 -7.62 16.45 17.62
C GLY A 61 -6.54 16.64 18.69
N PRO A 62 -6.59 17.76 19.43
CA PRO A 62 -5.50 18.14 20.35
C PRO A 62 -5.33 17.23 21.56
N GLY A 63 -6.34 16.44 21.90
CA GLY A 63 -6.26 15.43 22.97
C GLY A 63 -5.68 14.09 22.54
N GLY A 64 -5.49 13.89 21.25
CA GLY A 64 -4.92 12.67 20.66
C GLY A 64 -3.50 12.88 20.13
N SER A 65 -2.95 11.85 19.54
CA SER A 65 -1.65 11.93 18.86
C SER A 65 -1.55 10.94 17.72
N VAL A 66 -0.77 11.28 16.70
CA VAL A 66 -0.47 10.39 15.59
C VAL A 66 1.04 10.36 15.37
N VAL A 67 1.56 9.16 15.16
CA VAL A 67 2.93 8.94 14.71
C VAL A 67 2.87 8.23 13.36
N GLY A 68 3.59 8.72 12.36
CA GLY A 68 3.76 8.07 11.06
C GLY A 68 5.13 7.42 10.95
N ILE A 69 5.20 6.19 10.47
CA ILE A 69 6.47 5.54 10.12
C ILE A 69 6.44 5.04 8.68
N ASP A 70 7.57 5.15 8.01
CA ASP A 70 7.78 4.59 6.65
C ASP A 70 9.26 4.22 6.47
N PRO A 71 9.60 3.11 5.82
CA PRO A 71 10.99 2.74 5.61
C PRO A 71 11.74 3.66 4.62
N LEU A 72 11.04 4.48 3.86
CA LEU A 72 11.61 5.33 2.80
C LEU A 72 11.89 6.74 3.31
N VAL A 73 13.18 7.06 3.42
CA VAL A 73 13.67 8.35 3.97
C VAL A 73 13.11 9.54 3.19
N GLU A 74 13.02 9.44 1.87
CA GLU A 74 12.52 10.50 0.98
C GLU A 74 11.05 10.81 1.26
N ARG A 75 10.24 9.79 1.53
CA ARG A 75 8.83 9.97 1.88
C ARG A 75 8.66 10.61 3.24
N ILE A 76 9.45 10.18 4.22
CA ILE A 76 9.46 10.80 5.56
C ILE A 76 9.89 12.26 5.49
N ALA A 77 10.85 12.62 4.63
CA ALA A 77 11.23 14.01 4.42
C ALA A 77 10.05 14.88 3.93
N ILE A 78 9.29 14.38 2.95
CA ILE A 78 8.08 15.05 2.44
C ILE A 78 7.01 15.14 3.54
N ALA A 79 6.79 14.06 4.29
CA ALA A 79 5.80 14.01 5.36
C ALA A 79 6.07 15.06 6.46
N ARG A 80 7.33 15.21 6.87
CA ARG A 80 7.76 16.21 7.87
C ARG A 80 7.51 17.65 7.41
N VAL A 81 7.70 17.93 6.11
CA VAL A 81 7.41 19.25 5.54
C VAL A 81 5.89 19.50 5.47
N ARG A 82 5.13 18.47 5.09
CA ARG A 82 3.67 18.54 4.93
C ARG A 82 2.95 18.86 6.24
N ALA A 83 3.33 18.20 7.31
CA ALA A 83 2.60 18.25 8.57
C ALA A 83 3.55 18.50 9.75
N ALA A 84 4.09 19.73 9.81
CA ALA A 84 4.89 20.18 10.93
C ALA A 84 4.07 20.06 12.24
N GLY A 85 4.61 19.34 13.22
CA GLY A 85 3.94 19.06 14.49
C GLY A 85 3.42 17.62 14.65
N ILE A 86 3.46 16.80 13.57
CA ILE A 86 3.26 15.37 13.66
C ILE A 86 4.63 14.68 13.67
N SER A 87 4.79 13.63 14.50
CA SER A 87 6.03 12.83 14.50
C SER A 87 6.05 11.91 13.29
N PHE A 88 7.13 11.99 12.50
CA PHE A 88 7.41 11.09 11.39
C PHE A 88 8.80 10.48 11.52
N GLU A 89 8.88 9.15 11.51
CA GLU A 89 10.11 8.41 11.75
C GLU A 89 10.37 7.38 10.65
N VAL A 90 11.63 7.13 10.37
CA VAL A 90 12.01 6.02 9.49
C VAL A 90 11.88 4.73 10.29
N GLY A 91 11.04 3.80 9.80
CA GLY A 91 10.76 2.55 10.49
C GLY A 91 9.96 1.59 9.63
N GLN A 92 9.86 0.34 10.07
CA GLN A 92 9.19 -0.74 9.36
C GLN A 92 8.25 -1.51 10.28
N ALA A 93 7.25 -2.17 9.68
CA ALA A 93 6.20 -2.89 10.43
C ALA A 93 6.75 -4.04 11.29
N GLU A 94 7.85 -4.65 10.87
CA GLU A 94 8.50 -5.78 11.53
C GLU A 94 9.33 -5.40 12.75
N ASP A 95 9.54 -4.09 12.99
CA ASP A 95 10.28 -3.58 14.13
C ASP A 95 9.64 -2.28 14.65
N LEU A 96 8.80 -2.44 15.67
CA LEU A 96 8.17 -1.34 16.41
C LEU A 96 8.76 -1.19 17.81
N SER A 97 10.00 -1.64 18.03
CA SER A 97 10.68 -1.64 19.34
C SER A 97 10.87 -0.23 19.93
N ALA A 98 10.90 0.81 19.07
CA ALA A 98 10.90 2.21 19.49
C ALA A 98 9.62 2.62 20.26
N PHE A 99 8.54 1.86 20.17
CA PHE A 99 7.28 2.14 20.83
C PHE A 99 7.02 1.18 21.99
N ALA A 100 6.59 1.75 23.11
CA ALA A 100 6.23 0.96 24.28
C ALA A 100 5.04 0.04 23.99
N ALA A 101 4.97 -1.10 24.69
CA ALA A 101 3.80 -1.96 24.66
C ALA A 101 2.55 -1.17 25.08
N GLU A 102 1.41 -1.52 24.51
CA GLU A 102 0.09 -0.98 24.88
C GLU A 102 -0.03 0.56 24.75
N SER A 103 0.79 1.16 23.89
CA SER A 103 0.86 2.61 23.75
C SER A 103 -0.15 3.19 22.77
N PHE A 104 -0.77 2.39 21.87
CA PHE A 104 -1.67 2.88 20.85
C PHE A 104 -3.10 2.35 20.97
N HIS A 105 -4.06 3.21 20.68
CA HIS A 105 -5.48 2.87 20.55
C HIS A 105 -5.78 2.22 19.21
N ALA A 106 -5.02 2.61 18.18
CA ALA A 106 -5.17 2.08 16.83
C ALA A 106 -3.84 2.07 16.08
N VAL A 107 -3.68 1.06 15.22
CA VAL A 107 -2.61 0.97 14.21
C VAL A 107 -3.25 0.91 12.84
N CYS A 108 -2.83 1.80 11.92
CA CYS A 108 -3.29 1.85 10.54
C CYS A 108 -2.20 1.35 9.60
N MET A 109 -2.54 0.49 8.64
CA MET A 109 -1.65 0.01 7.57
C MET A 109 -2.37 0.13 6.22
N SER A 110 -2.45 1.36 5.69
CA SER A 110 -3.17 1.62 4.44
C SER A 110 -2.30 1.36 3.22
N ALA A 111 -2.63 0.33 2.44
CA ALA A 111 -1.89 -0.10 1.25
C ALA A 111 -0.42 -0.51 1.54
N VAL A 112 -0.17 -1.12 2.69
CA VAL A 112 1.17 -1.46 3.19
C VAL A 112 1.37 -2.96 3.37
N PHE A 113 0.41 -3.67 3.93
CA PHE A 113 0.57 -5.05 4.40
C PHE A 113 1.09 -6.03 3.34
N HIS A 114 0.75 -5.81 2.07
CA HIS A 114 1.27 -6.60 0.96
C HIS A 114 2.77 -6.38 0.67
N TRP A 115 3.38 -5.32 1.20
CA TRP A 115 4.82 -5.05 1.09
C TRP A 115 5.63 -5.58 2.27
N VAL A 116 4.98 -5.88 3.38
CA VAL A 116 5.62 -6.42 4.58
C VAL A 116 6.24 -7.78 4.28
N SER A 117 7.51 -7.97 4.61
CA SER A 117 8.26 -9.18 4.31
C SER A 117 7.90 -10.33 5.26
N ASP A 118 7.85 -10.03 6.56
CA ASP A 118 7.52 -10.96 7.64
C ASP A 118 6.21 -10.52 8.31
N LYS A 119 5.09 -10.96 7.74
CA LYS A 119 3.76 -10.59 8.21
C LYS A 119 3.44 -11.09 9.62
N PRO A 120 3.80 -12.33 10.00
CA PRO A 120 3.65 -12.80 11.38
C PRO A 120 4.38 -11.91 12.39
N LYS A 121 5.65 -11.56 12.12
CA LYS A 121 6.43 -10.67 12.98
C LYS A 121 5.81 -9.29 13.09
N ALA A 122 5.39 -8.71 11.96
CA ALA A 122 4.74 -7.40 11.95
C ALA A 122 3.44 -7.41 12.77
N LEU A 123 2.60 -8.45 12.64
CA LEU A 123 1.37 -8.56 13.42
C LEU A 123 1.64 -8.77 14.91
N ALA A 124 2.71 -9.50 15.27
CA ALA A 124 3.12 -9.64 16.67
C ALA A 124 3.54 -8.28 17.26
N GLU A 125 4.33 -7.49 16.54
CA GLU A 125 4.71 -6.14 16.95
C GLU A 125 3.49 -5.21 17.03
N VAL A 126 2.59 -5.24 16.05
CA VAL A 126 1.32 -4.50 16.08
C VAL A 126 0.49 -4.87 17.31
N ARG A 127 0.34 -6.18 17.58
CA ARG A 127 -0.36 -6.64 18.79
C ARG A 127 0.30 -6.14 20.07
N ARG A 128 1.64 -6.14 20.13
CA ARG A 128 2.39 -5.66 21.31
C ARG A 128 2.12 -4.17 21.59
N VAL A 129 2.16 -3.33 20.57
CA VAL A 129 2.01 -1.88 20.74
C VAL A 129 0.55 -1.43 20.88
N LEU A 130 -0.43 -2.23 20.43
CA LEU A 130 -1.84 -1.97 20.67
C LEU A 130 -2.18 -2.23 22.15
N ARG A 131 -2.95 -1.33 22.76
CA ARG A 131 -3.55 -1.57 24.10
C ARG A 131 -4.64 -2.65 24.01
N PRO A 132 -5.04 -3.29 25.11
CA PRO A 132 -6.25 -4.10 25.15
C PRO A 132 -7.46 -3.34 24.59
N GLY A 133 -8.25 -3.98 23.71
CA GLY A 133 -9.33 -3.36 22.96
C GLY A 133 -8.88 -2.45 21.81
N GLY A 134 -7.57 -2.32 21.58
CA GLY A 134 -7.00 -1.55 20.45
C GLY A 134 -7.30 -2.19 19.10
N ARG A 135 -7.23 -1.40 18.04
CA ARG A 135 -7.69 -1.79 16.69
C ARG A 135 -6.57 -1.71 15.67
N LEU A 136 -6.42 -2.75 14.87
CA LEU A 136 -5.61 -2.75 13.65
C LEU A 136 -6.54 -2.57 12.46
N GLY A 137 -6.28 -1.60 11.60
CA GLY A 137 -6.92 -1.46 10.29
C GLY A 137 -5.92 -1.66 9.17
N VAL A 138 -6.29 -2.44 8.17
CA VAL A 138 -5.42 -2.76 7.03
C VAL A 138 -6.18 -2.66 5.72
N THR A 139 -5.58 -2.03 4.71
CA THR A 139 -5.95 -2.28 3.31
C THR A 139 -4.80 -2.99 2.60
N THR A 140 -5.12 -4.02 1.81
CA THR A 140 -4.11 -4.86 1.15
C THR A 140 -4.61 -5.42 -0.18
N LEU A 141 -3.73 -6.12 -0.89
CA LEU A 141 -3.99 -6.77 -2.18
C LEU A 141 -3.78 -8.29 -2.04
N PRO A 142 -4.84 -9.08 -1.84
CA PRO A 142 -4.73 -10.53 -1.84
C PRO A 142 -4.28 -11.07 -3.21
N ARG A 143 -3.45 -12.11 -3.20
CA ARG A 143 -2.84 -12.69 -4.41
C ARG A 143 -3.89 -13.13 -5.44
N GLU A 144 -4.94 -13.80 -5.01
CA GLU A 144 -6.00 -14.30 -5.89
C GLU A 144 -6.81 -13.18 -6.56
N LEU A 145 -6.85 -12.00 -5.98
CA LEU A 145 -7.59 -10.86 -6.54
C LEU A 145 -6.76 -10.05 -7.55
N MET A 146 -5.43 -10.21 -7.54
CA MET A 146 -4.55 -9.46 -8.46
C MET A 146 -4.81 -9.82 -9.92
N GLY A 147 -5.07 -11.10 -10.21
CA GLY A 147 -5.36 -11.58 -11.57
C GLY A 147 -6.66 -11.04 -12.16
N ALA A 148 -7.60 -10.60 -11.33
CA ALA A 148 -8.88 -10.06 -11.76
C ALA A 148 -8.83 -8.56 -12.15
N GLY A 149 -7.67 -7.90 -11.98
CA GLY A 149 -7.50 -6.47 -12.26
C GLY A 149 -7.22 -6.17 -13.74
N THR A 150 -7.59 -4.95 -14.17
CA THR A 150 -7.34 -4.48 -15.54
C THR A 150 -5.86 -4.45 -15.89
N VAL A 151 -5.00 -4.04 -14.94
CA VAL A 151 -3.55 -3.96 -15.17
C VAL A 151 -3.00 -5.35 -15.53
N THR A 152 -3.29 -6.35 -14.73
CA THR A 152 -2.81 -7.72 -15.01
C THR A 152 -3.38 -8.28 -16.32
N ALA A 153 -4.66 -8.03 -16.60
CA ALA A 153 -5.32 -8.48 -17.81
C ALA A 153 -4.74 -7.85 -19.09
N VAL A 154 -4.20 -6.64 -19.01
CA VAL A 154 -3.57 -5.95 -20.16
C VAL A 154 -2.07 -6.25 -20.23
N CYS A 155 -1.37 -6.19 -19.10
CA CYS A 155 0.09 -6.41 -19.08
C CYS A 155 0.47 -7.87 -19.40
N GLY A 156 -0.30 -8.85 -18.92
CA GLY A 156 -0.01 -10.27 -19.12
C GLY A 156 0.17 -10.65 -20.60
N PRO A 157 -0.79 -10.37 -21.50
CA PRO A 157 -0.65 -10.63 -22.93
C PRO A 157 0.50 -9.90 -23.61
N VAL A 158 0.86 -8.69 -23.18
CA VAL A 158 2.00 -7.95 -23.73
C VAL A 158 3.31 -8.60 -23.30
N LEU A 159 3.46 -8.90 -22.01
CA LEU A 159 4.64 -9.55 -21.43
C LEU A 159 4.81 -10.99 -21.91
N GLY A 160 3.73 -11.64 -22.34
CA GLY A 160 3.76 -12.98 -22.92
C GLY A 160 4.24 -13.06 -24.38
N ARG A 161 4.66 -11.94 -24.98
CA ARG A 161 5.19 -11.89 -26.36
C ARG A 161 6.70 -11.72 -26.37
N SER A 162 7.37 -12.21 -27.46
CA SER A 162 8.75 -11.84 -27.74
C SER A 162 8.90 -10.33 -27.93
N PRO A 163 9.99 -9.69 -27.44
CA PRO A 163 11.11 -10.30 -26.72
C PRO A 163 10.91 -10.37 -25.20
N TYR A 164 9.75 -9.99 -24.67
CA TYR A 164 9.53 -9.86 -23.23
C TYR A 164 9.44 -11.23 -22.54
N ALA A 165 8.73 -12.18 -23.15
CA ALA A 165 8.48 -13.48 -22.55
C ALA A 165 9.77 -14.25 -22.21
N GLU A 166 10.84 -14.04 -22.98
CA GLU A 166 12.12 -14.73 -22.82
C GLU A 166 13.05 -14.01 -21.82
N ARG A 167 12.79 -12.72 -21.53
CA ARG A 167 13.76 -11.87 -20.83
C ARG A 167 13.25 -11.23 -19.55
N VAL A 168 11.94 -11.33 -19.27
CA VAL A 168 11.31 -10.74 -18.10
C VAL A 168 10.84 -11.84 -17.15
N ASP A 169 11.44 -11.93 -15.98
CA ASP A 169 11.00 -12.83 -14.90
C ASP A 169 10.21 -12.06 -13.84
N LEU A 170 8.90 -12.23 -13.84
CA LEU A 170 8.01 -11.64 -12.84
C LEU A 170 7.86 -12.50 -11.58
N SER A 171 8.44 -13.69 -11.52
CA SER A 171 8.32 -14.58 -10.34
C SER A 171 8.97 -13.98 -9.09
N ALA A 172 9.99 -13.15 -9.28
CA ALA A 172 10.68 -12.43 -8.22
C ALA A 172 9.93 -11.17 -7.76
N HIS A 173 8.82 -10.78 -8.40
CA HIS A 173 8.08 -9.58 -8.03
C HIS A 173 7.51 -9.72 -6.60
N PRO A 174 7.70 -8.72 -5.72
CA PRO A 174 7.25 -8.82 -4.31
C PRO A 174 5.78 -9.22 -4.17
N LEU A 175 4.90 -8.72 -5.05
CA LEU A 175 3.47 -9.05 -5.03
C LEU A 175 3.15 -10.51 -5.36
N SER A 176 4.06 -11.26 -6.01
CA SER A 176 3.87 -12.70 -6.28
C SER A 176 3.80 -13.53 -4.98
N ARG A 177 4.34 -12.98 -3.88
CA ARG A 177 4.39 -13.60 -2.54
C ARG A 177 3.29 -13.08 -1.61
N ASN A 178 2.32 -12.32 -2.12
CA ASN A 178 1.20 -11.87 -1.31
C ASN A 178 0.39 -13.05 -0.79
N LEU A 179 -0.14 -12.88 0.40
CA LEU A 179 -1.08 -13.83 0.99
C LEU A 179 -2.41 -13.79 0.22
N THR A 180 -3.08 -14.93 0.15
CA THR A 180 -4.50 -15.01 -0.21
C THR A 180 -5.36 -14.45 0.91
N THR A 181 -6.63 -14.19 0.65
CA THR A 181 -7.57 -13.75 1.69
C THR A 181 -7.66 -14.75 2.84
N THR A 182 -7.66 -16.05 2.55
CA THR A 182 -7.68 -17.10 3.58
C THR A 182 -6.40 -17.10 4.41
N GLU A 183 -5.23 -16.99 3.78
CA GLU A 183 -3.95 -16.89 4.47
C GLU A 183 -3.87 -15.61 5.33
N ILE A 184 -4.44 -14.48 4.88
CA ILE A 184 -4.54 -13.25 5.68
C ILE A 184 -5.37 -13.51 6.94
N ILE A 185 -6.54 -14.14 6.80
CA ILE A 185 -7.41 -14.48 7.94
C ILE A 185 -6.63 -15.35 8.94
N SER A 186 -6.03 -16.45 8.48
CA SER A 186 -5.26 -17.35 9.34
C SER A 186 -4.12 -16.63 10.06
N THR A 187 -3.32 -15.84 9.32
CA THR A 187 -2.17 -15.11 9.89
C THR A 187 -2.61 -14.09 10.95
N VAL A 188 -3.75 -13.40 10.75
CA VAL A 188 -4.31 -12.48 11.73
C VAL A 188 -4.75 -13.22 13.00
N LEU A 189 -5.48 -14.33 12.87
CA LEU A 189 -5.95 -15.12 13.99
C LEU A 189 -4.79 -15.75 14.76
N GLU A 190 -3.80 -16.30 14.07
CA GLU A 190 -2.59 -16.89 14.66
C GLU A 190 -1.74 -15.86 15.42
N SER A 191 -1.80 -14.58 15.06
CA SER A 191 -1.14 -13.51 15.80
C SER A 191 -1.81 -13.17 17.14
N GLY A 192 -2.96 -13.78 17.44
CA GLY A 192 -3.76 -13.50 18.65
C GLY A 192 -4.57 -12.21 18.56
N LEU A 193 -4.84 -11.74 17.34
CA LEU A 193 -5.81 -10.68 17.07
C LEU A 193 -7.16 -11.30 16.68
N GLU A 194 -8.25 -10.68 17.09
CA GLU A 194 -9.61 -11.05 16.65
C GLU A 194 -9.96 -10.30 15.36
N LEU A 195 -10.30 -11.02 14.30
CA LEU A 195 -10.76 -10.42 13.06
C LEU A 195 -12.21 -9.95 13.21
N ALA A 196 -12.43 -8.64 13.32
CA ALA A 196 -13.75 -8.07 13.53
C ALA A 196 -14.51 -7.82 12.21
N GLU A 197 -13.81 -7.48 11.14
CA GLU A 197 -14.41 -7.17 9.84
C GLU A 197 -13.42 -7.46 8.72
N LEU A 198 -13.91 -8.03 7.61
CA LEU A 198 -13.15 -8.17 6.37
C LEU A 198 -14.07 -7.88 5.19
N ARG A 199 -13.62 -7.04 4.27
CA ARG A 199 -14.35 -6.66 3.06
C ARG A 199 -13.46 -6.77 1.83
N VAL A 200 -13.97 -7.38 0.78
CA VAL A 200 -13.39 -7.28 -0.56
C VAL A 200 -14.02 -6.07 -1.26
N MET A 201 -13.18 -5.22 -1.83
CA MET A 201 -13.59 -3.98 -2.47
C MET A 201 -13.14 -3.95 -3.92
N ARG A 202 -14.08 -3.61 -4.81
CA ARG A 202 -13.73 -3.22 -6.18
C ARG A 202 -13.40 -1.73 -6.22
N ARG A 203 -12.26 -1.40 -6.78
CA ARG A 203 -11.84 -0.03 -7.06
C ARG A 203 -11.87 0.22 -8.55
N SER A 204 -12.24 1.41 -8.96
CA SER A 204 -12.21 1.82 -10.37
C SER A 204 -11.71 3.24 -10.45
N ARG A 205 -10.86 3.50 -11.43
CA ARG A 205 -10.37 4.84 -11.76
C ARG A 205 -10.26 4.95 -13.26
N ASN A 206 -10.51 6.15 -13.80
CA ASN A 206 -10.32 6.43 -15.22
C ASN A 206 -9.00 7.18 -15.43
N HIS A 207 -8.25 6.76 -16.43
CA HIS A 207 -7.03 7.43 -16.87
C HIS A 207 -7.27 8.03 -18.25
N ALA A 208 -6.63 9.16 -18.54
CA ALA A 208 -6.83 9.90 -19.81
C ALA A 208 -6.35 9.11 -21.03
N ASN A 209 -5.27 8.36 -20.90
CA ASN A 209 -4.63 7.57 -21.94
C ASN A 209 -3.77 6.45 -21.35
N GLY A 210 -3.22 5.59 -22.21
CA GLY A 210 -2.40 4.46 -21.82
C GLY A 210 -1.11 4.85 -21.12
N GLU A 211 -0.48 5.96 -21.54
CA GLU A 211 0.71 6.48 -20.86
C GLU A 211 0.43 6.83 -19.41
N ALA A 212 -0.69 7.48 -19.11
CA ALA A 212 -1.11 7.80 -17.76
C ALA A 212 -1.35 6.54 -16.90
N VAL A 213 -1.78 5.43 -17.50
CA VAL A 213 -1.87 4.14 -16.80
C VAL A 213 -0.48 3.59 -16.49
N VAL A 214 0.44 3.64 -17.47
CA VAL A 214 1.82 3.17 -17.29
C VAL A 214 2.53 3.99 -16.21
N ASP A 215 2.41 5.31 -16.23
CA ASP A 215 2.98 6.21 -15.20
C ASP A 215 2.44 5.90 -13.81
N PHE A 216 1.14 5.62 -13.70
CA PHE A 216 0.54 5.21 -12.44
C PHE A 216 1.14 3.88 -11.92
N VAL A 217 1.31 2.89 -12.79
CA VAL A 217 1.91 1.60 -12.41
C VAL A 217 3.37 1.78 -11.99
N GLU A 218 4.12 2.65 -12.67
CA GLU A 218 5.51 2.96 -12.33
C GLU A 218 5.66 3.78 -11.04
N SER A 219 4.68 4.58 -10.67
CA SER A 219 4.75 5.47 -9.50
C SER A 219 4.89 4.71 -8.17
N SER A 220 4.54 3.44 -8.13
CA SER A 220 4.75 2.60 -6.95
C SER A 220 6.18 2.08 -6.90
N SER A 221 6.98 2.53 -5.93
CA SER A 221 8.37 2.11 -5.75
C SER A 221 8.52 0.60 -5.58
N PHE A 222 7.53 -0.05 -4.97
CA PHE A 222 7.52 -1.47 -4.71
C PHE A 222 6.74 -2.27 -5.76
N GLY A 223 5.77 -1.64 -6.42
CA GLY A 223 4.91 -2.27 -7.42
C GLY A 223 5.40 -2.10 -8.86
N ASN A 224 6.47 -1.34 -9.07
CA ASN A 224 6.98 -1.07 -10.40
C ASN A 224 7.67 -2.30 -11.01
N PHE A 225 6.90 -3.11 -11.72
CA PHE A 225 7.43 -4.29 -12.42
C PHE A 225 8.38 -3.94 -13.58
N LEU A 226 8.30 -2.73 -14.15
CA LEU A 226 9.18 -2.30 -15.23
C LEU A 226 10.66 -2.27 -14.81
N ARG A 227 10.95 -2.16 -13.52
CA ARG A 227 12.32 -2.28 -13.01
C ARG A 227 12.91 -3.68 -13.13
N MET A 228 12.06 -4.70 -13.22
CA MET A 228 12.47 -6.09 -13.46
C MET A 228 12.72 -6.38 -14.95
N VAL A 229 12.37 -5.42 -15.80
CA VAL A 229 12.58 -5.49 -17.24
C VAL A 229 14.00 -5.01 -17.55
N PRO A 230 14.77 -5.73 -18.40
CA PRO A 230 16.06 -5.26 -18.88
C PRO A 230 15.97 -3.84 -19.45
N GLU A 231 16.98 -3.03 -19.19
CA GLU A 231 16.96 -1.59 -19.49
C GLU A 231 16.69 -1.30 -20.97
N ASP A 232 17.29 -2.09 -21.84
CA ASP A 232 17.13 -2.00 -23.32
C ASP A 232 15.70 -2.30 -23.80
N LEU A 233 14.88 -2.97 -22.97
CA LEU A 233 13.48 -3.30 -23.30
C LEU A 233 12.47 -2.34 -22.65
N ARG A 234 12.86 -1.51 -21.69
CA ARG A 234 11.90 -0.69 -20.93
C ARG A 234 11.15 0.32 -21.80
N ALA A 235 11.85 0.98 -22.73
CA ALA A 235 11.24 1.98 -23.60
C ALA A 235 10.21 1.35 -24.54
N SER A 236 10.54 0.25 -25.20
CA SER A 236 9.62 -0.47 -26.09
C SER A 236 8.43 -1.06 -25.32
N LEU A 237 8.67 -1.63 -24.16
CA LEU A 237 7.59 -2.17 -23.33
C LEU A 237 6.62 -1.08 -22.87
N ARG A 238 7.11 0.12 -22.48
CA ARG A 238 6.22 1.24 -22.13
C ARG A 238 5.30 1.60 -23.28
N ILE A 239 5.83 1.68 -24.52
CA ILE A 239 5.05 1.99 -25.73
C ILE A 239 3.99 0.91 -25.97
N ASP A 240 4.38 -0.35 -25.91
CA ASP A 240 3.47 -1.48 -26.16
C ASP A 240 2.36 -1.58 -25.09
N LEU A 241 2.70 -1.33 -23.83
CA LEU A 241 1.72 -1.28 -22.74
C LEU A 241 0.77 -0.09 -22.91
N ALA A 242 1.29 1.10 -23.20
CA ALA A 242 0.45 2.28 -23.43
C ALA A 242 -0.54 2.04 -24.57
N ALA A 243 -0.07 1.50 -25.70
CA ALA A 243 -0.94 1.15 -26.84
C ALA A 243 -1.98 0.08 -26.46
N ALA A 244 -1.60 -0.94 -25.68
CA ALA A 244 -2.53 -1.96 -25.23
C ALA A 244 -3.61 -1.43 -24.27
N PHE A 245 -3.28 -0.45 -23.43
CA PHE A 245 -4.26 0.27 -22.61
C PHE A 245 -5.12 1.21 -23.45
N ASP A 246 -4.55 1.94 -24.40
CA ASP A 246 -5.31 2.83 -25.30
C ASP A 246 -6.36 2.07 -26.12
N ALA A 247 -6.11 0.82 -26.48
CA ALA A 247 -7.10 -0.06 -27.10
C ALA A 247 -8.33 -0.36 -26.22
N LYS A 248 -8.29 -0.01 -24.93
CA LYS A 248 -9.42 -0.12 -23.99
C LYS A 248 -10.10 1.21 -23.69
N LYS A 249 -9.68 2.28 -24.35
CA LYS A 249 -10.18 3.65 -24.12
C LYS A 249 -11.64 3.77 -24.53
N GLY A 250 -12.47 4.24 -23.61
CA GLY A 250 -13.87 4.63 -23.82
C GLY A 250 -14.05 6.15 -23.80
N PRO A 251 -15.30 6.62 -23.85
CA PRO A 251 -15.60 8.06 -23.86
C PRO A 251 -15.07 8.81 -22.64
N GLU A 252 -15.01 8.14 -21.48
CA GLU A 252 -14.52 8.71 -20.21
C GLU A 252 -13.05 8.39 -19.91
N GLY A 253 -12.30 7.90 -20.88
CA GLY A 253 -10.92 7.45 -20.73
C GLY A 253 -10.79 5.94 -20.57
N ILE A 254 -9.70 5.50 -19.95
CA ILE A 254 -9.39 4.08 -19.76
C ILE A 254 -9.82 3.65 -18.35
N PRO A 255 -10.85 2.80 -18.21
CA PRO A 255 -11.29 2.32 -16.91
C PRO A 255 -10.31 1.25 -16.37
N VAL A 256 -9.52 1.60 -15.39
CA VAL A 256 -8.68 0.68 -14.64
C VAL A 256 -9.44 0.21 -13.40
N ARG A 257 -9.76 -1.07 -13.35
CA ARG A 257 -10.44 -1.73 -12.25
C ARG A 257 -9.46 -2.65 -11.54
N ASP A 258 -9.48 -2.60 -10.24
CA ASP A 258 -8.72 -3.53 -9.39
C ASP A 258 -9.56 -3.94 -8.16
N TYR A 259 -9.08 -4.95 -7.45
CA TYR A 259 -9.70 -5.43 -6.24
C TYR A 259 -8.70 -5.35 -5.10
N GLY A 260 -9.20 -5.05 -3.92
CA GLY A 260 -8.42 -5.04 -2.70
C GLY A 260 -9.26 -5.52 -1.53
N THR A 261 -8.61 -5.76 -0.43
CA THR A 261 -9.26 -6.16 0.81
C THR A 261 -8.97 -5.12 1.88
N ALA A 262 -9.99 -4.77 2.64
CA ALA A 262 -9.84 -4.03 3.89
C ALA A 262 -10.28 -4.93 5.05
N PHE A 263 -9.56 -4.90 6.16
CA PHE A 263 -9.98 -5.56 7.37
C PHE A 263 -9.68 -4.74 8.62
N VAL A 264 -10.47 -4.98 9.64
CA VAL A 264 -10.25 -4.46 11.01
C VAL A 264 -10.11 -5.64 11.95
N ALA A 265 -9.04 -5.67 12.72
CA ALA A 265 -8.81 -6.65 13.78
C ALA A 265 -8.67 -5.94 15.13
N ARG A 266 -8.88 -6.66 16.22
CA ARG A 266 -8.83 -6.14 17.59
C ARG A 266 -7.85 -6.94 18.44
N ARG A 267 -7.16 -6.25 19.32
CA ARG A 267 -6.47 -6.90 20.44
C ARG A 267 -7.50 -7.15 21.55
N THR A 268 -7.77 -8.39 21.83
CA THR A 268 -8.56 -8.84 22.99
C THR A 268 -7.73 -8.81 24.27
#